data_03313a19ef9f5bf37b2759a02bb48ec6
#
_entry.id   03313a19ef9f5bf37b2759a02bb48ec6
#
_cell.length_a   1.000
_cell.length_b   1.000
_cell.length_c   1.000
_cell.angle_alpha   90.00
_cell.angle_beta   90.00
_cell.angle_gamma   90.00
#
_symmetry.space_group_name_H-M   'P 1'
#
loop_
_entity.id
_entity.type
_entity.pdbx_description
1 polymer ?
#
loop_
_entity_poly.entity_id
_entity_poly.type
_entity_poly.pdbx_seq_one_letter_code
_entity_poly.pdbx_strand_id
1 'polypeptide(L)'
;MAAKKNERYPLRIQGYGSAGEGVARLEGQAVFVKGALRGELCQVHLLKVGKTAAWGKVDQVLEPSPGRQVPDCPRYPQCGGCQLRHMTYAEELAFKRQKVQDALQRIGGWEGEVTGIHGAKDPDRYRNKIQFPVAEGPKVGFFRARSHDVIDAPDCLLQPMAATRLRGAFRDWMAAHHIPAYDEKAHRGLLRHFYVRTNRKGQSLCAVIANGEALPQEAALVQALRQAEPNLVGVVLSVNQEKTNVILGKTYRTLWVQYY
;
A
#
# COMPACT_ATOMS: atom_id res chain seq x y z
N MET A 1 33.55 4.66 16.52
CA MET A 1 32.66 4.14 17.63
C MET A 1 31.74 3.08 17.05
N ALA A 2 31.64 1.91 17.63
CA ALA A 2 30.76 0.87 17.11
C ALA A 2 29.29 1.33 17.13
N ALA A 3 28.53 0.93 16.09
CA ALA A 3 27.10 1.23 16.00
C ALA A 3 26.34 0.66 17.22
N LYS A 4 25.51 1.49 17.84
CA LYS A 4 24.70 1.07 18.99
C LYS A 4 23.20 1.25 18.71
N LYS A 5 22.41 0.27 19.14
CA LYS A 5 20.95 0.32 19.05
C LYS A 5 20.40 1.50 19.87
N ASN A 6 19.37 2.15 19.34
CA ASN A 6 18.69 3.31 19.92
C ASN A 6 19.52 4.62 19.94
N GLU A 7 20.76 4.60 19.45
CA GLU A 7 21.54 5.82 19.26
C GLU A 7 21.27 6.50 17.92
N ARG A 8 21.67 7.75 17.79
CA ARG A 8 21.50 8.61 16.62
C ARG A 8 22.85 9.00 16.05
N TYR A 9 22.97 8.89 14.71
CA TYR A 9 24.22 9.22 14.00
C TYR A 9 23.91 10.10 12.79
N PRO A 10 24.69 11.14 12.52
CA PRO A 10 24.62 11.87 11.27
C PRO A 10 25.29 11.02 10.18
N LEU A 11 24.51 10.56 9.19
CA LEU A 11 24.98 9.68 8.14
C LEU A 11 24.69 10.25 6.75
N ARG A 12 25.71 10.24 5.88
CA ARG A 12 25.54 10.54 4.45
C ARG A 12 25.03 9.31 3.72
N ILE A 13 23.94 9.45 3.00
CA ILE A 13 23.30 8.38 2.25
C ILE A 13 24.00 8.25 0.88
N GLN A 14 24.56 7.09 0.61
CA GLN A 14 25.39 6.83 -0.57
C GLN A 14 24.63 6.21 -1.74
N GLY A 15 23.50 5.51 -1.45
CA GLY A 15 22.72 4.81 -2.45
C GLY A 15 21.42 4.25 -1.89
N TYR A 16 20.86 3.26 -2.58
CA TYR A 16 19.61 2.62 -2.17
C TYR A 16 19.75 1.12 -1.98
N GLY A 17 19.02 0.58 -1.02
CA GLY A 17 18.74 -0.84 -0.88
C GLY A 17 17.61 -1.30 -1.82
N SER A 18 17.37 -2.61 -1.86
CA SER A 18 16.43 -3.21 -2.80
C SER A 18 14.96 -2.80 -2.61
N ALA A 19 14.57 -2.35 -1.43
CA ALA A 19 13.21 -1.87 -1.15
C ALA A 19 13.11 -0.33 -1.11
N GLY A 20 14.17 0.39 -1.49
CA GLY A 20 14.22 1.84 -1.55
C GLY A 20 14.64 2.51 -0.24
N GLU A 21 15.20 1.74 0.69
CA GLU A 21 15.87 2.31 1.86
C GLU A 21 17.16 3.01 1.43
N GLY A 22 17.48 4.15 2.02
CA GLY A 22 18.80 4.75 1.88
C GLY A 22 19.87 3.83 2.47
N VAL A 23 21.05 3.78 1.85
CA VAL A 23 22.20 3.03 2.34
C VAL A 23 23.32 3.99 2.71
N ALA A 24 23.78 3.89 3.95
CA ALA A 24 24.94 4.60 4.48
C ALA A 24 25.97 3.61 5.02
N ARG A 25 27.11 4.11 5.46
CA ARG A 25 28.11 3.34 6.21
C ARG A 25 28.44 4.03 7.53
N LEU A 26 28.52 3.22 8.57
CA LEU A 26 29.01 3.62 9.89
C LEU A 26 30.12 2.67 10.29
N GLU A 27 31.36 3.20 10.42
CA GLU A 27 32.56 2.41 10.74
C GLU A 27 32.73 1.16 9.83
N GLY A 28 32.47 1.33 8.53
CA GLY A 28 32.54 0.24 7.55
C GLY A 28 31.29 -0.65 7.45
N GLN A 29 30.44 -0.64 8.46
CA GLN A 29 29.20 -1.42 8.47
C GLN A 29 28.10 -0.73 7.63
N ALA A 30 27.39 -1.51 6.82
CA ALA A 30 26.23 -1.00 6.07
C ALA A 30 25.07 -0.65 7.01
N VAL A 31 24.44 0.51 6.78
CA VAL A 31 23.25 0.96 7.52
C VAL A 31 22.13 1.20 6.52
N PHE A 32 21.04 0.45 6.65
CA PHE A 32 19.83 0.63 5.86
C PHE A 32 18.88 1.59 6.58
N VAL A 33 18.56 2.70 5.92
CA VAL A 33 17.83 3.82 6.53
C VAL A 33 16.49 4.02 5.86
N LYS A 34 15.40 3.66 6.54
CA LYS A 34 14.05 3.87 6.04
C LYS A 34 13.76 5.37 5.89
N GLY A 35 13.28 5.77 4.70
CA GLY A 35 12.84 7.13 4.42
C GLY A 35 13.96 8.11 4.03
N ALA A 36 15.21 7.64 3.90
CA ALA A 36 16.33 8.45 3.43
C ALA A 36 16.54 8.34 1.90
N LEU A 37 17.01 9.41 1.27
CA LEU A 37 17.36 9.44 -0.13
C LEU A 37 18.88 9.56 -0.34
N ARG A 38 19.33 9.00 -1.46
CA ARG A 38 20.73 9.15 -1.91
C ARG A 38 21.12 10.63 -1.96
N GLY A 39 22.31 10.91 -1.45
CA GLY A 39 22.88 12.27 -1.39
C GLY A 39 22.50 13.07 -0.13
N GLU A 40 21.55 12.62 0.66
CA GLU A 40 21.17 13.31 1.89
C GLU A 40 22.17 13.12 3.01
N LEU A 41 22.28 14.13 3.89
CA LEU A 41 22.79 13.97 5.24
C LEU A 41 21.60 13.88 6.19
N CYS A 42 21.50 12.75 6.90
CA CYS A 42 20.38 12.48 7.80
C CYS A 42 20.85 12.20 9.22
N GLN A 43 20.15 12.73 10.21
CA GLN A 43 20.21 12.19 11.57
C GLN A 43 19.43 10.88 11.59
N VAL A 44 20.13 9.77 11.75
CA VAL A 44 19.59 8.43 11.66
C VAL A 44 19.47 7.80 13.05
N HIS A 45 18.25 7.38 13.42
CA HIS A 45 18.00 6.61 14.62
C HIS A 45 18.14 5.10 14.32
N LEU A 46 19.11 4.44 14.93
CA LEU A 46 19.34 3.00 14.76
C LEU A 46 18.31 2.19 15.56
N LEU A 47 17.53 1.37 14.87
CA LEU A 47 16.51 0.50 15.45
C LEU A 47 16.99 -0.93 15.73
N LYS A 48 17.94 -1.39 14.90
CA LYS A 48 18.54 -2.73 15.02
C LYS A 48 19.99 -2.67 14.55
N VAL A 49 20.86 -3.34 15.31
CA VAL A 49 22.27 -3.52 14.94
C VAL A 49 22.54 -5.02 14.90
N GLY A 50 22.98 -5.52 13.75
CA GLY A 50 23.42 -6.89 13.54
C GLY A 50 24.94 -6.97 13.37
N LYS A 51 25.47 -8.16 13.08
CA LYS A 51 26.91 -8.37 12.88
C LYS A 51 27.44 -7.71 11.61
N THR A 52 26.67 -7.76 10.50
CA THR A 52 27.10 -7.30 9.17
C THR A 52 26.41 -6.01 8.73
N ALA A 53 25.24 -5.70 9.25
CA ALA A 53 24.46 -4.54 8.89
C ALA A 53 23.64 -4.01 10.06
N ALA A 54 23.26 -2.73 9.98
CA ALA A 54 22.34 -2.07 10.88
C ALA A 54 21.12 -1.52 10.12
N TRP A 55 20.03 -1.28 10.84
CA TRP A 55 18.78 -0.75 10.31
C TRP A 55 18.32 0.43 11.14
N GLY A 56 17.99 1.50 10.48
CA GLY A 56 17.51 2.72 11.11
C GLY A 56 16.37 3.39 10.33
N LYS A 57 15.96 4.51 10.83
CA LYS A 57 15.02 5.41 10.18
C LYS A 57 15.57 6.83 10.22
N VAL A 58 15.11 7.67 9.30
CA VAL A 58 15.38 9.10 9.38
C VAL A 58 14.66 9.66 10.61
N ASP A 59 15.40 10.35 11.47
CA ASP A 59 14.87 11.16 12.56
C ASP A 59 14.72 12.61 12.08
N GLN A 60 15.76 13.12 11.39
CA GLN A 60 15.78 14.44 10.76
C GLN A 60 16.61 14.42 9.48
N VAL A 61 16.15 15.10 8.45
CA VAL A 61 16.96 15.40 7.26
C VAL A 61 17.74 16.69 7.53
N LEU A 62 19.06 16.62 7.58
CA LEU A 62 19.95 17.75 7.83
C LEU A 62 20.27 18.51 6.52
N GLU A 63 20.54 17.75 5.46
CA GLU A 63 20.75 18.26 4.11
C GLU A 63 19.87 17.43 3.15
N PRO A 64 18.84 18.04 2.54
CA PRO A 64 17.93 17.31 1.65
C PRO A 64 18.54 17.07 0.26
N SER A 65 18.10 15.96 -0.37
CA SER A 65 18.36 15.72 -1.79
C SER A 65 17.37 16.49 -2.66
N PRO A 66 17.77 16.93 -3.88
CA PRO A 66 16.81 17.47 -4.86
C PRO A 66 15.69 16.49 -5.25
N GLY A 67 15.94 15.19 -5.07
CA GLY A 67 14.97 14.13 -5.31
C GLY A 67 13.92 13.98 -4.19
N ARG A 68 14.01 14.75 -3.10
CA ARG A 68 13.04 14.71 -2.01
C ARG A 68 11.83 15.59 -2.30
N GLN A 69 10.64 15.05 -1.99
CA GLN A 69 9.41 15.83 -1.93
C GLN A 69 8.66 15.59 -0.61
N VAL A 70 7.81 16.53 -0.24
CA VAL A 70 6.84 16.33 0.83
C VAL A 70 5.77 15.37 0.31
N PRO A 71 5.51 14.24 0.98
CA PRO A 71 4.44 13.33 0.56
C PRO A 71 3.08 14.03 0.58
N ASP A 72 2.39 14.01 -0.55
CA ASP A 72 1.05 14.58 -0.75
C ASP A 72 -0.08 13.75 -0.15
N CYS A 73 0.23 12.54 0.32
CA CYS A 73 -0.71 11.67 1.02
C CYS A 73 -0.56 11.79 2.54
N PRO A 74 -1.57 12.28 3.28
CA PRO A 74 -1.49 12.44 4.73
C PRO A 74 -1.37 11.11 5.50
N ARG A 75 -1.66 9.99 4.83
CA ARG A 75 -1.55 8.64 5.42
C ARG A 75 -0.17 8.00 5.20
N TYR A 76 0.69 8.60 4.37
CA TYR A 76 1.97 8.03 3.97
C TYR A 76 2.84 7.55 5.15
N PRO A 77 3.00 8.29 6.26
CA PRO A 77 3.87 7.85 7.33
C PRO A 77 3.42 6.56 8.02
N GLN A 78 2.13 6.23 7.92
CA GLN A 78 1.51 5.12 8.63
C GLN A 78 1.07 3.99 7.71
N CYS A 79 0.59 4.31 6.51
CA CYS A 79 0.05 3.36 5.55
C CYS A 79 1.14 2.47 4.95
N GLY A 80 0.89 1.15 4.89
CA GLY A 80 1.79 0.19 4.25
C GLY A 80 1.72 0.15 2.73
N GLY A 81 0.85 0.95 2.11
CA GLY A 81 0.59 0.89 0.66
C GLY A 81 1.66 1.53 -0.22
N CYS A 82 2.42 2.51 0.29
CA CYS A 82 3.47 3.23 -0.44
C CYS A 82 4.78 3.24 0.32
N GLN A 83 5.89 3.04 -0.39
CA GLN A 83 7.26 3.08 0.16
C GLN A 83 8.07 4.29 -0.32
N LEU A 84 7.77 4.84 -1.52
CA LEU A 84 8.63 5.78 -2.22
C LEU A 84 8.01 7.19 -2.42
N ARG A 85 6.84 7.49 -1.82
CA ARG A 85 6.13 8.74 -2.08
C ARG A 85 6.83 10.00 -1.52
N HIS A 86 7.92 9.84 -0.80
CA HIS A 86 8.84 10.90 -0.40
C HIS A 86 9.91 11.22 -1.46
N MET A 87 9.99 10.44 -2.54
CA MET A 87 10.80 10.70 -3.72
C MET A 87 10.00 11.47 -4.76
N THR A 88 10.63 12.40 -5.47
CA THR A 88 10.08 12.91 -6.74
C THR A 88 9.95 11.75 -7.73
N TYR A 89 9.06 11.85 -8.70
CA TYR A 89 8.90 10.77 -9.69
C TYR A 89 10.17 10.53 -10.52
N ALA A 90 10.94 11.58 -10.79
CA ALA A 90 12.24 11.45 -11.44
C ALA A 90 13.23 10.62 -10.61
N GLU A 91 13.31 10.85 -9.30
CA GLU A 91 14.18 10.06 -8.41
C GLU A 91 13.68 8.62 -8.26
N GLU A 92 12.37 8.41 -8.22
CA GLU A 92 11.78 7.06 -8.21
C GLU A 92 12.15 6.28 -9.48
N LEU A 93 12.12 6.92 -10.66
CA LEU A 93 12.54 6.31 -11.91
C LEU A 93 14.04 6.02 -11.91
N ALA A 94 14.88 6.96 -11.46
CA ALA A 94 16.31 6.76 -11.34
C ALA A 94 16.65 5.58 -10.40
N PHE A 95 15.99 5.49 -9.26
CA PHE A 95 16.11 4.35 -8.33
C PHE A 95 15.71 3.03 -8.99
N LYS A 96 14.58 2.98 -9.70
CA LYS A 96 14.11 1.75 -10.36
C LYS A 96 15.04 1.29 -11.46
N ARG A 97 15.56 2.23 -12.28
CA ARG A 97 16.57 1.92 -13.29
C ARG A 97 17.85 1.34 -12.67
N GLN A 98 18.36 2.00 -11.61
CA GLN A 98 19.57 1.53 -10.90
C GLN A 98 19.36 0.16 -10.28
N LYS A 99 18.18 -0.10 -9.69
CA LYS A 99 17.86 -1.41 -9.11
C LYS A 99 17.89 -2.53 -10.15
N VAL A 100 17.40 -2.28 -11.37
CA VAL A 100 17.45 -3.26 -12.47
C VAL A 100 18.90 -3.45 -12.93
N GLN A 101 19.65 -2.37 -13.09
CA GLN A 101 21.08 -2.41 -13.46
C GLN A 101 21.88 -3.25 -12.45
N ASP A 102 21.70 -2.97 -11.15
CA ASP A 102 22.39 -3.71 -10.08
C ASP A 102 22.05 -5.20 -10.07
N ALA A 103 20.78 -5.55 -10.31
CA ALA A 103 20.35 -6.94 -10.37
C ALA A 103 20.95 -7.68 -11.56
N LEU A 104 20.96 -7.06 -12.75
CA LEU A 104 21.54 -7.64 -13.95
C LEU A 104 23.05 -7.84 -13.81
N GLN A 105 23.77 -6.87 -13.28
CA GLN A 105 25.22 -6.94 -13.10
C GLN A 105 25.61 -7.89 -11.98
N ARG A 106 25.08 -7.70 -10.76
CA ARG A 106 25.56 -8.42 -9.55
C ARG A 106 25.03 -9.84 -9.43
N ILE A 107 23.83 -10.10 -9.94
CA ILE A 107 23.18 -11.42 -9.86
C ILE A 107 23.28 -12.13 -11.21
N GLY A 108 22.99 -11.41 -12.30
CA GLY A 108 22.97 -11.98 -13.65
C GLY A 108 24.32 -12.03 -14.35
N GLY A 109 25.35 -11.36 -13.81
CA GLY A 109 26.69 -11.29 -14.46
C GLY A 109 26.68 -10.56 -15.80
N TRP A 110 25.63 -9.76 -16.08
CA TRP A 110 25.53 -9.02 -17.34
C TRP A 110 26.32 -7.72 -17.28
N GLU A 111 27.23 -7.52 -18.24
CA GLU A 111 28.13 -6.35 -18.27
C GLU A 111 27.56 -5.13 -19.03
N GLY A 112 26.35 -5.27 -19.62
CA GLY A 112 25.72 -4.19 -20.36
C GLY A 112 25.12 -3.10 -19.46
N GLU A 113 24.60 -2.05 -20.10
CA GLU A 113 23.96 -0.92 -19.44
C GLU A 113 22.46 -0.87 -19.77
N VAL A 114 21.61 -0.63 -18.74
CA VAL A 114 20.19 -0.30 -18.91
C VAL A 114 20.11 1.14 -19.43
N THR A 115 19.89 1.30 -20.72
CA THR A 115 19.99 2.58 -21.43
C THR A 115 18.84 3.53 -21.17
N GLY A 116 17.66 3.00 -20.78
CA GLY A 116 16.48 3.84 -20.55
C GLY A 116 15.48 3.25 -19.57
N ILE A 117 14.51 4.09 -19.21
CA ILE A 117 13.33 3.71 -18.43
C ILE A 117 12.11 4.46 -18.96
N HIS A 118 11.02 3.75 -19.14
CA HIS A 118 9.74 4.35 -19.52
C HIS A 118 8.88 4.55 -18.26
N GLY A 119 8.66 5.81 -17.89
CA GLY A 119 7.75 6.19 -16.81
C GLY A 119 6.30 6.18 -17.25
N ALA A 120 5.37 6.08 -16.30
CA ALA A 120 3.96 6.34 -16.55
C ALA A 120 3.75 7.84 -16.84
N LYS A 121 2.84 8.16 -17.77
CA LYS A 121 2.45 9.55 -18.03
C LYS A 121 1.83 10.21 -16.80
N ASP A 122 1.01 9.43 -16.08
CA ASP A 122 0.41 9.80 -14.80
C ASP A 122 0.79 8.71 -13.77
N PRO A 123 1.58 9.02 -12.74
CA PRO A 123 1.97 8.09 -11.70
C PRO A 123 0.89 7.88 -10.64
N ASP A 124 -0.19 8.65 -10.68
CA ASP A 124 -1.35 8.51 -9.79
C ASP A 124 -2.51 7.76 -10.48
N ARG A 125 -3.48 7.34 -9.70
CA ARG A 125 -4.73 6.69 -10.15
C ARG A 125 -4.56 5.46 -11.07
N TYR A 126 -3.36 4.87 -11.14
CA TYR A 126 -3.03 3.77 -12.07
C TYR A 126 -3.50 2.39 -11.61
N ARG A 127 -3.78 2.22 -10.33
CA ARG A 127 -4.10 0.91 -9.73
C ARG A 127 -5.51 0.49 -10.10
N ASN A 128 -5.65 -0.60 -10.85
CA ASN A 128 -6.94 -1.11 -11.33
C ASN A 128 -7.53 -2.25 -10.47
N LYS A 129 -6.81 -2.68 -9.44
CA LYS A 129 -7.22 -3.71 -8.47
C LYS A 129 -6.95 -3.24 -7.06
N ILE A 130 -7.99 -3.09 -6.26
CA ILE A 130 -7.90 -2.63 -4.89
C ILE A 130 -8.58 -3.64 -3.97
N GLN A 131 -7.93 -3.94 -2.86
CA GLN A 131 -8.41 -4.80 -1.79
C GLN A 131 -8.35 -4.00 -0.51
N PHE A 132 -9.52 -3.61 -0.01
CA PHE A 132 -9.64 -2.86 1.22
C PHE A 132 -9.93 -3.80 2.39
N PRO A 133 -9.04 -3.99 3.35
CA PRO A 133 -9.39 -4.57 4.63
C PRO A 133 -10.43 -3.70 5.33
N VAL A 134 -11.32 -4.34 6.06
CA VAL A 134 -12.39 -3.72 6.83
C VAL A 134 -12.11 -3.90 8.32
N ALA A 135 -12.35 -2.88 9.12
CA ALA A 135 -12.24 -2.94 10.57
C ALA A 135 -13.33 -2.13 11.26
N GLU A 136 -13.50 -2.35 12.52
CA GLU A 136 -14.47 -1.62 13.36
C GLU A 136 -14.24 -0.10 13.38
N GLY A 137 -15.30 0.66 13.61
CA GLY A 137 -15.30 2.11 13.65
C GLY A 137 -15.59 2.84 12.35
N PRO A 138 -16.45 2.38 11.45
CA PRO A 138 -16.25 1.56 10.25
C PRO A 138 -15.08 2.07 9.40
N LYS A 139 -13.96 1.36 9.49
CA LYS A 139 -12.76 1.67 8.72
C LYS A 139 -12.68 0.79 7.49
N VAL A 140 -12.46 1.41 6.33
CA VAL A 140 -12.24 0.72 5.06
C VAL A 140 -11.02 1.36 4.40
N GLY A 141 -9.89 0.64 4.33
CA GLY A 141 -8.65 1.29 3.91
C GLY A 141 -7.52 0.34 3.63
N PHE A 142 -6.37 0.55 4.25
CA PHE A 142 -5.17 -0.26 4.05
C PHE A 142 -4.51 -0.61 5.39
N PHE A 143 -3.77 -1.69 5.42
CA PHE A 143 -3.02 -2.05 6.61
C PHE A 143 -1.90 -1.05 6.90
N ARG A 144 -1.70 -0.76 8.17
CA ARG A 144 -0.48 -0.13 8.67
C ARG A 144 0.71 -1.00 8.30
N ALA A 145 1.84 -0.39 7.95
CA ALA A 145 3.05 -1.13 7.62
C ALA A 145 3.45 -2.12 8.73
N ARG A 146 3.61 -3.38 8.38
CA ARG A 146 3.96 -4.49 9.29
C ARG A 146 2.94 -4.76 10.41
N SER A 147 1.67 -4.50 10.13
CA SER A 147 0.56 -4.68 11.07
C SER A 147 -0.70 -5.05 10.31
N HIS A 148 -1.70 -5.61 11.00
CA HIS A 148 -3.07 -5.80 10.50
C HIS A 148 -4.01 -4.66 10.95
N ASP A 149 -3.49 -3.60 11.58
CA ASP A 149 -4.30 -2.43 11.91
C ASP A 149 -4.74 -1.70 10.63
N VAL A 150 -6.04 -1.52 10.46
CA VAL A 150 -6.59 -0.82 9.30
C VAL A 150 -6.54 0.69 9.51
N ILE A 151 -5.89 1.37 8.58
CA ILE A 151 -5.90 2.82 8.44
C ILE A 151 -7.00 3.18 7.45
N ASP A 152 -7.97 3.95 7.90
CA ASP A 152 -9.03 4.45 7.01
C ASP A 152 -8.43 5.35 5.93
N ALA A 153 -8.74 5.05 4.68
CA ALA A 153 -8.20 5.74 3.51
C ALA A 153 -9.34 6.23 2.59
N PRO A 154 -9.99 7.34 2.95
CA PRO A 154 -11.14 7.87 2.20
C PRO A 154 -10.76 8.22 0.76
N ASP A 155 -9.57 8.73 0.54
CA ASP A 155 -8.99 8.91 -0.78
C ASP A 155 -7.54 8.41 -0.80
N CYS A 156 -7.24 7.57 -1.77
CA CYS A 156 -5.90 7.07 -2.03
C CYS A 156 -5.50 7.45 -3.44
N LEU A 157 -4.43 8.22 -3.58
CA LEU A 157 -3.94 8.72 -4.88
C LEU A 157 -3.56 7.61 -5.86
N LEU A 158 -3.36 6.38 -5.41
CA LEU A 158 -3.04 5.25 -6.30
C LEU A 158 -4.28 4.62 -6.95
N GLN A 159 -5.47 4.79 -6.36
CA GLN A 159 -6.70 4.14 -6.83
C GLN A 159 -7.52 5.06 -7.73
N PRO A 160 -8.28 4.51 -8.70
CA PRO A 160 -9.18 5.30 -9.53
C PRO A 160 -10.32 5.89 -8.68
N MET A 161 -10.90 7.01 -9.13
CA MET A 161 -11.99 7.68 -8.43
C MET A 161 -13.23 6.79 -8.24
N ALA A 162 -13.49 5.86 -9.17
CA ALA A 162 -14.52 4.85 -9.03
C ALA A 162 -14.35 4.02 -7.75
N ALA A 163 -13.13 3.59 -7.44
CA ALA A 163 -12.86 2.84 -6.21
C ALA A 163 -13.03 3.71 -4.95
N THR A 164 -12.73 4.99 -5.01
CA THR A 164 -12.97 5.95 -3.92
C THR A 164 -14.47 6.09 -3.64
N ARG A 165 -15.31 6.27 -4.69
CA ARG A 165 -16.77 6.37 -4.55
C ARG A 165 -17.39 5.08 -4.01
N LEU A 166 -17.03 3.94 -4.60
CA LEU A 166 -17.53 2.63 -4.19
C LEU A 166 -17.14 2.29 -2.75
N ARG A 167 -15.89 2.58 -2.36
CA ARG A 167 -15.43 2.42 -0.98
C ARG A 167 -16.24 3.29 -0.01
N GLY A 168 -16.54 4.53 -0.39
CA GLY A 168 -17.37 5.44 0.40
C GLY A 168 -18.77 4.87 0.63
N ALA A 169 -19.47 4.48 -0.44
CA ALA A 169 -20.81 3.89 -0.38
C ALA A 169 -20.84 2.59 0.46
N PHE A 170 -19.84 1.74 0.31
CA PHE A 170 -19.72 0.51 1.11
C PHE A 170 -19.55 0.83 2.61
N ARG A 171 -18.66 1.79 2.97
CA ARG A 171 -18.45 2.22 4.34
C ARG A 171 -19.72 2.80 4.96
N ASP A 172 -20.43 3.65 4.22
CA ASP A 172 -21.62 4.33 4.69
C ASP A 172 -22.78 3.33 4.89
N TRP A 173 -22.93 2.34 4.00
CA TRP A 173 -23.84 1.22 4.20
C TRP A 173 -23.49 0.41 5.45
N MET A 174 -22.21 0.07 5.64
CA MET A 174 -21.73 -0.65 6.82
C MET A 174 -22.06 0.10 8.11
N ALA A 175 -21.85 1.43 8.13
CA ALA A 175 -22.15 2.28 9.27
C ALA A 175 -23.65 2.39 9.55
N ALA A 176 -24.45 2.67 8.51
CA ALA A 176 -25.90 2.88 8.63
C ALA A 176 -26.64 1.65 9.14
N HIS A 177 -26.14 0.46 8.81
CA HIS A 177 -26.78 -0.80 9.19
C HIS A 177 -26.03 -1.57 10.29
N HIS A 178 -25.04 -0.94 10.94
CA HIS A 178 -24.28 -1.53 12.04
C HIS A 178 -23.70 -2.91 11.71
N ILE A 179 -23.22 -3.10 10.46
CA ILE A 179 -22.66 -4.38 10.01
C ILE A 179 -21.27 -4.58 10.63
N PRO A 180 -21.05 -5.66 11.41
CA PRO A 180 -19.78 -5.85 12.10
C PRO A 180 -18.64 -6.20 11.14
N ALA A 181 -17.46 -5.60 11.37
CA ALA A 181 -16.22 -6.06 10.76
C ALA A 181 -15.80 -7.41 11.34
N TYR A 182 -15.05 -8.18 10.56
CA TYR A 182 -14.45 -9.43 11.02
C TYR A 182 -13.21 -9.16 11.85
N ASP A 183 -13.18 -9.68 13.06
CA ASP A 183 -11.99 -9.70 13.94
C ASP A 183 -11.23 -11.01 13.70
N GLU A 184 -10.02 -10.90 13.15
CA GLU A 184 -9.15 -12.04 12.85
C GLU A 184 -8.72 -12.81 14.11
N LYS A 185 -8.61 -12.15 15.26
CA LYS A 185 -8.17 -12.78 16.52
C LYS A 185 -9.30 -13.56 17.18
N ALA A 186 -10.49 -12.95 17.24
CA ALA A 186 -11.67 -13.56 17.81
C ALA A 186 -12.39 -14.50 16.85
N HIS A 187 -12.11 -14.43 15.54
CA HIS A 187 -12.82 -15.13 14.46
C HIS A 187 -14.33 -14.87 14.48
N ARG A 188 -14.71 -13.61 14.75
CA ARG A 188 -16.10 -13.15 14.83
C ARG A 188 -16.30 -11.91 13.97
N GLY A 189 -17.57 -11.64 13.61
CA GLY A 189 -17.94 -10.56 12.72
C GLY A 189 -18.11 -11.04 11.28
N LEU A 190 -18.51 -10.14 10.40
CA LEU A 190 -18.97 -10.50 9.05
C LEU A 190 -18.04 -9.99 7.96
N LEU A 191 -17.77 -8.68 7.89
CA LEU A 191 -17.07 -8.06 6.76
C LEU A 191 -15.56 -8.14 6.91
N ARG A 192 -14.91 -8.85 5.98
CA ARG A 192 -13.44 -9.03 5.98
C ARG A 192 -12.75 -8.02 5.08
N HIS A 193 -13.18 -7.94 3.82
CA HIS A 193 -12.60 -7.05 2.81
C HIS A 193 -13.68 -6.53 1.86
N PHE A 194 -13.39 -5.38 1.27
CA PHE A 194 -14.09 -4.87 0.10
C PHE A 194 -13.12 -4.82 -1.09
N TYR A 195 -13.51 -5.40 -2.20
CA TYR A 195 -12.67 -5.52 -3.40
C TYR A 195 -13.28 -4.71 -4.54
N VAL A 196 -12.44 -3.95 -5.23
CA VAL A 196 -12.84 -3.20 -6.43
C VAL A 196 -11.87 -3.51 -7.56
N ARG A 197 -12.39 -3.75 -8.73
CA ARG A 197 -11.64 -3.88 -9.96
C ARG A 197 -12.22 -2.98 -11.04
N THR A 198 -11.34 -2.29 -11.77
CA THR A 198 -11.73 -1.44 -12.89
C THR A 198 -11.05 -1.92 -14.17
N ASN A 199 -11.67 -1.68 -15.31
CA ASN A 199 -11.08 -1.94 -16.62
C ASN A 199 -10.76 -0.64 -17.36
N ARG A 200 -10.13 -0.75 -18.54
CA ARG A 200 -9.76 0.40 -19.37
C ARG A 200 -10.96 1.16 -19.95
N LYS A 201 -12.16 0.57 -19.97
CA LYS A 201 -13.41 1.22 -20.40
C LYS A 201 -14.06 2.01 -19.25
N GLY A 202 -13.44 2.08 -18.07
CA GLY A 202 -13.98 2.74 -16.90
C GLY A 202 -15.06 1.96 -16.15
N GLN A 203 -15.33 0.71 -16.54
CA GLN A 203 -16.29 -0.15 -15.85
C GLN A 203 -15.68 -0.70 -14.57
N SER A 204 -16.51 -0.88 -13.55
CA SER A 204 -16.11 -1.35 -12.22
C SER A 204 -16.85 -2.63 -11.82
N LEU A 205 -16.16 -3.51 -11.13
CA LEU A 205 -16.72 -4.68 -10.46
C LEU A 205 -16.32 -4.65 -8.99
N CYS A 206 -17.27 -4.97 -8.11
CA CYS A 206 -17.04 -5.08 -6.67
C CYS A 206 -17.23 -6.51 -6.17
N ALA A 207 -16.46 -6.87 -5.14
CA ALA A 207 -16.76 -8.04 -4.33
C ALA A 207 -16.71 -7.66 -2.84
N VAL A 208 -17.71 -8.14 -2.10
CA VAL A 208 -17.70 -8.13 -0.64
C VAL A 208 -17.15 -9.47 -0.18
N ILE A 209 -16.12 -9.46 0.63
CA ILE A 209 -15.56 -10.69 1.22
C ILE A 209 -16.08 -10.78 2.64
N ALA A 210 -16.86 -11.81 2.91
CA ALA A 210 -17.55 -11.99 4.18
C ALA A 210 -17.30 -13.35 4.81
N ASN A 211 -17.36 -13.39 6.13
CA ASN A 211 -17.37 -14.58 6.98
C ASN A 211 -18.81 -15.11 7.12
N GLY A 212 -19.53 -15.23 5.99
CA GLY A 212 -20.93 -15.69 5.97
C GLY A 212 -21.48 -15.69 4.56
N GLU A 213 -22.56 -16.43 4.36
CA GLU A 213 -23.20 -16.67 3.05
C GLU A 213 -24.25 -15.60 2.68
N ALA A 214 -24.62 -14.76 3.63
CA ALA A 214 -25.62 -13.69 3.46
C ALA A 214 -25.12 -12.36 4.02
N LEU A 215 -25.56 -11.27 3.42
CA LEU A 215 -25.31 -9.91 3.88
C LEU A 215 -26.64 -9.31 4.39
N PRO A 216 -26.67 -8.75 5.61
CA PRO A 216 -27.82 -7.93 6.04
C PRO A 216 -27.99 -6.75 5.09
N GLN A 217 -29.24 -6.39 4.78
CA GLN A 217 -29.55 -5.23 3.93
C GLN A 217 -28.81 -5.24 2.57
N GLU A 218 -28.69 -6.40 1.95
CA GLU A 218 -27.98 -6.61 0.69
C GLU A 218 -28.51 -5.74 -0.45
N ALA A 219 -29.84 -5.62 -0.57
CA ALA A 219 -30.46 -4.78 -1.58
C ALA A 219 -30.05 -3.30 -1.44
N ALA A 220 -29.99 -2.79 -0.20
CA ALA A 220 -29.55 -1.43 0.09
C ALA A 220 -28.07 -1.23 -0.28
N LEU A 221 -27.20 -2.22 -0.02
CA LEU A 221 -25.80 -2.17 -0.47
C LEU A 221 -25.69 -2.05 -1.99
N VAL A 222 -26.37 -2.94 -2.72
CA VAL A 222 -26.34 -2.94 -4.19
C VAL A 222 -26.83 -1.62 -4.74
N GLN A 223 -27.93 -1.07 -4.19
CA GLN A 223 -28.46 0.23 -4.59
C GLN A 223 -27.45 1.35 -4.35
N ALA A 224 -26.85 1.41 -3.16
CA ALA A 224 -25.84 2.43 -2.80
C ALA A 224 -24.61 2.39 -3.73
N LEU A 225 -24.10 1.19 -4.02
CA LEU A 225 -22.96 1.02 -4.92
C LEU A 225 -23.27 1.46 -6.35
N ARG A 226 -24.46 1.12 -6.87
CA ARG A 226 -24.92 1.54 -8.21
C ARG A 226 -25.12 3.05 -8.32
N GLN A 227 -25.63 3.70 -7.27
CA GLN A 227 -25.76 5.15 -7.22
C GLN A 227 -24.41 5.85 -7.16
N ALA A 228 -23.46 5.30 -6.40
CA ALA A 228 -22.12 5.86 -6.26
C ALA A 228 -21.26 5.72 -7.54
N GLU A 229 -21.49 4.65 -8.33
CA GLU A 229 -20.70 4.37 -9.53
C GLU A 229 -21.61 3.90 -10.68
N PRO A 230 -21.99 4.84 -11.59
CA PRO A 230 -22.87 4.51 -12.72
C PRO A 230 -22.28 3.46 -13.68
N ASN A 231 -20.96 3.34 -13.76
CA ASN A 231 -20.26 2.33 -14.58
C ASN A 231 -19.98 1.03 -13.82
N LEU A 232 -20.67 0.78 -12.71
CA LEU A 232 -20.62 -0.49 -12.01
C LEU A 232 -21.32 -1.56 -12.86
N VAL A 233 -20.64 -2.68 -13.12
CA VAL A 233 -21.18 -3.78 -13.95
C VAL A 233 -21.48 -5.05 -13.16
N GLY A 234 -21.05 -5.13 -11.90
CA GLY A 234 -21.35 -6.30 -11.06
C GLY A 234 -20.97 -6.13 -9.61
N VAL A 235 -21.72 -6.80 -8.75
CA VAL A 235 -21.46 -6.92 -7.32
C VAL A 235 -21.54 -8.40 -6.94
N VAL A 236 -20.49 -8.90 -6.28
CA VAL A 236 -20.33 -10.31 -5.92
C VAL A 236 -20.10 -10.42 -4.41
N LEU A 237 -20.68 -11.43 -3.78
CA LEU A 237 -20.29 -11.90 -2.47
C LEU A 237 -19.26 -13.02 -2.62
N SER A 238 -18.11 -12.89 -2.01
CA SER A 238 -17.11 -13.95 -1.84
C SER A 238 -17.15 -14.45 -0.40
N VAL A 239 -17.56 -15.69 -0.21
CA VAL A 239 -17.68 -16.29 1.13
C VAL A 239 -16.32 -16.85 1.55
N ASN A 240 -15.76 -16.30 2.61
CA ASN A 240 -14.51 -16.76 3.20
C ASN A 240 -14.65 -16.91 4.73
N GLN A 241 -14.97 -18.12 5.16
CA GLN A 241 -15.12 -18.50 6.57
C GLN A 241 -13.83 -19.15 7.14
N GLU A 242 -12.79 -19.28 6.32
CA GLU A 242 -11.55 -19.93 6.73
C GLU A 242 -10.66 -18.97 7.56
N LYS A 243 -9.92 -19.54 8.51
CA LYS A 243 -8.88 -18.85 9.28
C LYS A 243 -7.59 -18.76 8.45
N THR A 244 -7.57 -17.89 7.47
CA THR A 244 -6.51 -17.79 6.47
C THR A 244 -6.21 -16.34 6.11
N ASN A 245 -4.99 -16.07 5.65
CA ASN A 245 -4.59 -14.81 5.05
C ASN A 245 -5.02 -14.68 3.56
N VAL A 246 -5.59 -15.73 2.97
CA VAL A 246 -6.17 -15.66 1.63
C VAL A 246 -7.42 -14.81 1.69
N ILE A 247 -7.50 -13.79 0.83
CA ILE A 247 -8.59 -12.80 0.87
C ILE A 247 -9.87 -13.39 0.28
N LEU A 248 -9.80 -13.88 -0.96
CA LEU A 248 -10.97 -14.42 -1.66
C LEU A 248 -11.31 -15.82 -1.15
N GLY A 249 -12.60 -16.07 -0.92
CA GLY A 249 -13.10 -17.40 -0.59
C GLY A 249 -13.21 -18.31 -1.81
N LYS A 250 -13.67 -19.54 -1.58
CA LYS A 250 -13.89 -20.55 -2.64
C LYS A 250 -15.29 -20.49 -3.22
N THR A 251 -16.27 -19.95 -2.49
CA THR A 251 -17.65 -19.83 -2.90
C THR A 251 -18.00 -18.39 -3.24
N TYR A 252 -18.73 -18.21 -4.32
CA TYR A 252 -19.15 -16.90 -4.81
C TYR A 252 -20.64 -16.90 -5.09
N ARG A 253 -21.30 -15.76 -4.80
CA ARG A 253 -22.68 -15.51 -5.16
C ARG A 253 -22.78 -14.12 -5.82
N THR A 254 -23.43 -14.07 -6.99
CA THR A 254 -23.74 -12.80 -7.65
C THR A 254 -24.85 -12.10 -6.90
N LEU A 255 -24.59 -10.88 -6.43
CA LEU A 255 -25.60 -10.03 -5.78
C LEU A 255 -26.33 -9.19 -6.82
N TRP A 256 -25.61 -8.74 -7.83
CA TRP A 256 -26.15 -7.99 -8.95
C TRP A 256 -25.18 -8.01 -10.14
N VAL A 257 -25.73 -8.01 -11.34
CA VAL A 257 -24.98 -7.87 -12.60
C VAL A 257 -25.77 -7.01 -13.57
N GLN A 258 -25.07 -6.18 -14.32
CA GLN A 258 -25.67 -5.44 -15.43
C GLN A 258 -25.78 -6.37 -16.65
N TYR A 259 -26.97 -6.61 -17.11
CA TYR A 259 -27.21 -7.27 -18.39
C TYR A 259 -27.16 -6.23 -19.50
N TYR A 260 -26.51 -6.53 -20.60
CA TYR A 260 -26.45 -5.73 -21.82
C TYR A 260 -27.44 -6.28 -22.84
#